data_c21ac54133f8d6f9a357e306bd2ab78a
#
_entry.id   c21ac54133f8d6f9a357e306bd2ab78a
#
_cell.length_a   1.000
_cell.length_b   1.000
_cell.length_c   1.000
_cell.angle_alpha   90.00
_cell.angle_beta   90.00
_cell.angle_gamma   90.00
#
_symmetry.space_group_name_H-M   'P 1'
#
loop_
_entity.id
_entity.type
_entity.pdbx_description
1 polymer ?
#
loop_
_entity_poly.entity_id
_entity_poly.type
_entity_poly.pdbx_seq_one_letter_code
_entity_poly.pdbx_strand_id
1 'polypeptide(L)'
;MSAHFKQDPNHPCADDFGRSSAYYQASHGSHSSNKKPHSRRAFVIGGVCVAAVAVVGAATPAMASGVIDDLKVKAGSVSDLLNQTLDAFKSMDFTSAYDLLVKTSAEIKNFQSNLEGPLWGAAEFVPIVGGDVKAARSLVSTLGDLVDDALIPLSQDLNGVSLDTLITKNEYDQTQIDLPTLQTVVEAVKRAMPALTEAVDTVNGIGDLHIAQLAKVVDQAKEKVAPLAGKMDKVSALLDVLPNMLGAQGDRVYVVMALNNVEIRSLSGFAGQACRVSVSNGCVALDDVRSIYDYIPNDESACVSLSDEEIQLYSESVGYIAGNTCFIPDFPRACDIWSQLWATFQGEYVDGIIALDPVLLQMLMALTGGAQMYDGTRLDGTNTVRVLLHDTYWNYMDDAEAMDAYFAQAASTALDCIMANFSSMSFSGLEQTISDAIDQYHLYTWFADSAEQATFSALGAGGEINYDPAKPELGVFLDNASWSKMEWWLDLDFTIDEGKTSRDGSKTYECSLTLSNMATQDEIDVCNDYMVGTNPEKYSADDMLERLTIYSPAGGSITYVDHNDNFIPWADGSYKGLQVATGQVHNQIDHPAIINFTVTTSPEATEDLMVRITPTVQDYR
;
A
#
# COMPACT_ATOMS: atom_id res chain seq x y z
N MET A 1 27.64 11.68 -41.14
CA MET A 1 27.61 13.14 -41.48
C MET A 1 27.01 13.82 -40.26
N SER A 2 27.83 14.49 -39.48
CA SER A 2 27.41 15.17 -38.25
C SER A 2 26.60 16.41 -38.58
N ALA A 3 25.38 16.51 -38.12
CA ALA A 3 24.61 17.74 -38.09
C ALA A 3 24.46 18.19 -36.63
N HIS A 4 25.22 19.25 -36.29
CA HIS A 4 25.06 20.00 -35.07
C HIS A 4 23.73 20.77 -35.11
N PHE A 5 22.78 20.46 -34.24
CA PHE A 5 21.68 21.37 -33.93
C PHE A 5 22.13 22.32 -32.83
N LYS A 6 22.13 23.63 -33.18
CA LYS A 6 22.36 24.72 -32.24
C LYS A 6 21.12 24.94 -31.41
N GLN A 7 21.28 24.98 -30.09
CA GLN A 7 20.29 25.51 -29.17
C GLN A 7 19.98 26.96 -29.47
N ASP A 8 18.70 27.30 -29.59
CA ASP A 8 18.19 28.67 -29.64
C ASP A 8 18.07 29.21 -28.21
N PRO A 9 18.71 30.32 -27.84
CA PRO A 9 18.73 30.82 -26.47
C PRO A 9 17.52 31.69 -26.09
N ASN A 10 16.41 31.66 -26.82
CA ASN A 10 15.28 32.55 -26.62
C ASN A 10 13.92 31.88 -26.33
N HIS A 11 13.90 30.71 -25.71
CA HIS A 11 12.66 30.25 -25.08
C HIS A 11 12.61 30.78 -23.63
N PRO A 12 11.55 31.50 -23.26
CA PRO A 12 11.38 31.98 -21.89
C PRO A 12 11.09 30.81 -20.97
N CYS A 13 11.97 30.59 -20.00
CA CYS A 13 11.68 29.75 -18.82
C CYS A 13 10.43 30.30 -18.14
N ALA A 14 9.51 29.39 -17.90
CA ALA A 14 8.30 29.63 -17.14
C ALA A 14 8.62 29.80 -15.65
N ASP A 15 8.67 31.05 -15.21
CA ASP A 15 8.40 31.47 -13.84
C ASP A 15 7.05 32.20 -13.88
N ASP A 16 5.98 31.49 -13.55
CA ASP A 16 4.75 31.99 -12.93
C ASP A 16 3.58 30.98 -13.15
N PHE A 17 3.51 29.94 -12.38
CA PHE A 17 2.23 29.33 -12.01
C PHE A 17 2.24 28.98 -10.53
N GLY A 18 1.90 30.00 -9.76
CA GLY A 18 1.51 29.82 -8.38
C GLY A 18 0.04 29.46 -8.28
N ARG A 19 -0.20 28.36 -7.57
CA ARG A 19 -1.41 28.05 -6.80
C ARG A 19 -2.70 27.71 -7.57
N SER A 20 -2.99 26.41 -7.67
CA SER A 20 -4.19 25.87 -7.00
C SER A 20 -4.09 24.35 -6.90
N SER A 21 -3.59 23.84 -5.79
CA SER A 21 -3.80 22.47 -5.37
C SER A 21 -5.18 22.36 -4.74
N ALA A 22 -6.15 21.85 -5.45
CA ALA A 22 -7.43 21.44 -4.88
C ALA A 22 -7.40 19.92 -4.70
N TYR A 23 -7.45 19.50 -3.48
CA TYR A 23 -7.42 18.17 -2.92
C TYR A 23 -8.52 17.26 -3.46
N TYR A 24 -8.14 16.07 -3.89
CA TYR A 24 -9.00 14.91 -3.93
C TYR A 24 -8.79 14.09 -2.66
N GLN A 25 -9.72 14.20 -1.75
CA GLN A 25 -9.96 13.23 -0.70
C GLN A 25 -11.29 12.56 -1.00
N ALA A 26 -11.26 11.28 -1.36
CA ALA A 26 -12.37 10.42 -1.04
C ALA A 26 -12.62 10.58 0.46
N SER A 27 -13.81 11.05 0.83
CA SER A 27 -14.11 11.45 2.20
C SER A 27 -14.18 10.25 3.13
N HIS A 28 -13.05 9.87 3.70
CA HIS A 28 -13.07 9.36 5.06
C HIS A 28 -13.34 10.55 5.97
N GLY A 29 -14.36 10.42 6.82
CA GLY A 29 -14.90 11.47 7.68
C GLY A 29 -13.83 12.39 8.27
N SER A 30 -13.97 13.65 7.98
CA SER A 30 -13.06 14.72 8.31
C SER A 30 -12.86 14.90 9.81
N HIS A 31 -11.63 14.78 10.25
CA HIS A 31 -11.12 15.66 11.30
C HIS A 31 -9.81 16.26 10.82
N SER A 32 -9.91 17.49 10.30
CA SER A 32 -8.76 18.33 10.01
C SER A 32 -8.04 18.66 11.32
N SER A 33 -6.82 18.20 11.48
CA SER A 33 -5.85 18.86 12.34
C SER A 33 -4.47 18.82 11.71
N ASN A 34 -4.09 19.97 11.19
CA ASN A 34 -2.75 20.33 10.78
C ASN A 34 -1.78 20.11 11.97
N LYS A 35 -1.09 18.96 12.05
CA LYS A 35 -0.03 18.71 13.02
C LYS A 35 1.08 17.88 12.39
N LYS A 36 2.27 18.49 12.42
CA LYS A 36 3.56 17.90 12.04
C LYS A 36 3.73 16.48 12.61
N PRO A 37 4.21 15.50 11.83
CA PRO A 37 4.47 14.15 12.32
C PRO A 37 5.85 14.09 12.95
N HIS A 38 5.96 14.28 14.26
CA HIS A 38 7.15 13.86 15.00
C HIS A 38 6.79 13.36 16.40
N SER A 39 7.23 12.15 16.73
CA SER A 39 7.49 11.60 18.08
C SER A 39 6.32 11.15 18.96
N ARG A 40 5.15 10.76 18.44
CA ARG A 40 4.02 10.35 19.32
C ARG A 40 3.96 8.85 19.69
N ARG A 41 4.72 7.97 19.06
CA ARG A 41 4.62 6.51 19.31
C ARG A 41 5.27 6.04 20.62
N ALA A 42 6.25 6.75 21.12
CA ALA A 42 6.90 6.46 22.40
C ALA A 42 6.14 7.02 23.61
N PHE A 43 5.28 8.02 23.41
CA PHE A 43 4.53 8.68 24.48
C PHE A 43 3.44 7.81 25.15
N VAL A 44 3.00 6.72 24.51
CA VAL A 44 1.89 5.89 25.03
C VAL A 44 2.34 5.01 26.18
N ILE A 45 3.48 4.34 26.04
CA ILE A 45 3.98 3.44 27.08
C ILE A 45 4.39 4.27 28.31
N GLY A 46 5.05 5.42 28.10
CA GLY A 46 5.34 6.36 29.16
C GLY A 46 4.10 7.01 29.78
N GLY A 47 3.06 7.25 28.97
CA GLY A 47 1.78 7.78 29.42
C GLY A 47 1.02 6.83 30.35
N VAL A 48 1.13 5.51 30.16
CA VAL A 48 0.55 4.50 31.05
C VAL A 48 1.16 4.61 32.47
N CYS A 49 2.47 4.79 32.55
CA CYS A 49 3.15 4.97 33.84
C CYS A 49 2.75 6.29 34.53
N VAL A 50 2.61 7.39 33.79
CA VAL A 50 2.14 8.70 34.32
C VAL A 50 0.69 8.62 34.78
N ALA A 51 -0.15 7.84 34.12
CA ALA A 51 -1.55 7.65 34.51
C ALA A 51 -1.71 6.84 35.78
N ALA A 52 -0.90 5.80 35.97
CA ALA A 52 -0.89 5.09 37.26
C ALA A 52 -0.59 6.05 38.44
N VAL A 53 0.25 7.06 38.20
CA VAL A 53 0.54 8.12 39.21
C VAL A 53 -0.63 9.08 39.42
N ALA A 54 -1.38 9.41 38.36
CA ALA A 54 -2.54 10.29 38.50
C ALA A 54 -3.69 9.65 39.33
N VAL A 55 -3.84 8.31 39.19
CA VAL A 55 -4.79 7.52 40.02
C VAL A 55 -4.43 7.60 41.49
N VAL A 56 -3.13 7.50 41.80
CA VAL A 56 -2.61 7.64 43.17
C VAL A 56 -2.99 8.98 43.79
N GLY A 57 -2.82 10.08 43.04
CA GLY A 57 -3.11 11.43 43.51
C GLY A 57 -4.60 11.70 43.73
N ALA A 58 -5.50 11.05 43.00
CA ALA A 58 -6.94 11.24 43.09
C ALA A 58 -7.63 10.32 44.14
N ALA A 59 -7.06 9.11 44.38
CA ALA A 59 -7.63 8.14 45.31
C ALA A 59 -7.30 8.42 46.80
N THR A 60 -6.33 9.31 47.08
CA THR A 60 -5.86 9.53 48.45
C THR A 60 -5.66 11.00 48.79
N PRO A 61 -6.72 11.73 49.23
CA PRO A 61 -6.58 13.09 49.79
C PRO A 61 -5.66 13.18 51.01
N ALA A 62 -5.22 12.04 51.57
CA ALA A 62 -4.46 11.93 52.80
C ALA A 62 -3.02 11.45 52.67
N MET A 63 -2.50 11.19 51.46
CA MET A 63 -1.10 10.81 51.25
C MET A 63 -0.18 12.04 51.17
N ALA A 64 0.96 11.96 51.84
CA ALA A 64 1.95 13.02 51.82
C ALA A 64 2.42 13.31 50.38
N SER A 65 2.49 14.59 50.02
CA SER A 65 2.86 15.07 48.66
C SER A 65 4.16 14.46 48.11
N GLY A 66 5.08 14.06 49.00
CA GLY A 66 6.35 13.42 48.60
C GLY A 66 6.22 12.03 47.96
N VAL A 67 5.18 11.24 48.29
CA VAL A 67 4.98 9.91 47.67
C VAL A 67 4.49 10.05 46.24
N ILE A 68 3.64 11.02 45.96
CA ILE A 68 3.11 11.31 44.62
C ILE A 68 4.22 11.83 43.71
N ASP A 69 5.10 12.67 44.23
CA ASP A 69 6.21 13.23 43.46
C ASP A 69 7.25 12.17 43.16
N ASP A 70 7.55 11.22 44.07
CA ASP A 70 8.44 10.06 43.82
C ASP A 70 7.88 9.14 42.72
N LEU A 71 6.58 8.85 42.75
CA LEU A 71 5.93 8.03 41.71
C LEU A 71 5.94 8.73 40.36
N LYS A 72 5.77 10.05 40.27
CA LYS A 72 5.89 10.80 39.00
C LYS A 72 7.30 10.72 38.43
N VAL A 73 8.34 10.85 39.28
CA VAL A 73 9.74 10.74 38.86
C VAL A 73 10.02 9.34 38.29
N LYS A 74 9.56 8.29 38.98
CA LYS A 74 9.74 6.90 38.53
C LYS A 74 9.01 6.62 37.22
N ALA A 75 7.78 7.11 37.07
CA ALA A 75 7.05 6.98 35.81
C ALA A 75 7.76 7.71 34.65
N GLY A 76 8.32 8.89 34.93
CA GLY A 76 9.16 9.62 33.96
C GLY A 76 10.39 8.81 33.54
N SER A 77 11.10 8.22 34.51
CA SER A 77 12.27 7.37 34.23
C SER A 77 11.93 6.16 33.35
N VAL A 78 10.85 5.45 33.63
CA VAL A 78 10.37 4.32 32.80
C VAL A 78 10.04 4.81 31.39
N SER A 79 9.38 5.95 31.24
CA SER A 79 9.05 6.54 29.94
C SER A 79 10.31 6.86 29.13
N ASP A 80 11.31 7.48 29.74
CA ASP A 80 12.55 7.86 29.10
C ASP A 80 13.36 6.62 28.65
N LEU A 81 13.42 5.58 29.50
CA LEU A 81 14.07 4.30 29.16
C LEU A 81 13.39 3.60 28.00
N LEU A 82 12.06 3.56 27.96
CA LEU A 82 11.29 2.97 26.87
C LEU A 82 11.47 3.75 25.55
N ASN A 83 11.58 5.07 25.61
CA ASN A 83 11.88 5.88 24.43
C ASN A 83 13.28 5.57 23.88
N GLN A 84 14.29 5.49 24.75
CA GLN A 84 15.64 5.10 24.36
C GLN A 84 15.68 3.67 23.80
N THR A 85 14.93 2.74 24.39
CA THR A 85 14.79 1.36 23.90
C THR A 85 14.19 1.35 22.49
N LEU A 86 13.14 2.13 22.24
CA LEU A 86 12.52 2.23 20.92
C LEU A 86 13.52 2.77 19.87
N ASP A 87 14.33 3.74 20.23
CA ASP A 87 15.34 4.29 19.32
C ASP A 87 16.47 3.28 19.06
N ALA A 88 16.86 2.47 20.07
CA ALA A 88 17.78 1.36 19.90
C ALA A 88 17.21 0.27 18.97
N PHE A 89 15.94 -0.12 19.11
CA PHE A 89 15.28 -1.05 18.18
C PHE A 89 15.23 -0.51 16.75
N LYS A 90 14.91 0.78 16.57
CA LYS A 90 14.87 1.41 15.23
C LYS A 90 16.24 1.42 14.55
N SER A 91 17.31 1.52 15.33
CA SER A 91 18.69 1.46 14.84
C SER A 91 19.28 0.04 14.80
N MET A 92 18.45 -0.99 15.11
CA MET A 92 18.86 -2.40 15.23
C MET A 92 20.03 -2.62 16.23
N ASP A 93 20.18 -1.73 17.21
CA ASP A 93 21.12 -1.90 18.33
C ASP A 93 20.46 -2.71 19.45
N PHE A 94 20.33 -4.02 19.22
CA PHE A 94 19.68 -4.93 20.15
C PHE A 94 20.46 -5.11 21.46
N THR A 95 21.77 -4.87 21.45
CA THR A 95 22.59 -4.88 22.65
C THR A 95 22.21 -3.74 23.59
N SER A 96 22.15 -2.51 23.06
CA SER A 96 21.70 -1.35 23.84
C SER A 96 20.23 -1.48 24.25
N ALA A 97 19.36 -2.01 23.36
CA ALA A 97 17.96 -2.27 23.67
C ALA A 97 17.83 -3.23 24.87
N TYR A 98 18.58 -4.33 24.90
CA TYR A 98 18.61 -5.26 26.02
C TYR A 98 19.01 -4.59 27.34
N ASP A 99 20.11 -3.84 27.35
CA ASP A 99 20.60 -3.14 28.54
C ASP A 99 19.58 -2.11 29.08
N LEU A 100 18.89 -1.41 28.18
CA LEU A 100 17.82 -0.47 28.54
C LEU A 100 16.61 -1.18 29.08
N LEU A 101 16.20 -2.31 28.47
CA LEU A 101 15.05 -3.12 28.91
C LEU A 101 15.28 -3.74 30.30
N VAL A 102 16.49 -4.21 30.60
CA VAL A 102 16.84 -4.72 31.93
C VAL A 102 16.69 -3.60 33.00
N LYS A 103 17.10 -2.38 32.67
CA LYS A 103 16.89 -1.22 33.57
C LYS A 103 15.42 -0.87 33.68
N THR A 104 14.68 -0.91 32.57
CA THR A 104 13.23 -0.65 32.53
C THR A 104 12.47 -1.66 33.39
N SER A 105 12.78 -2.95 33.28
CA SER A 105 12.20 -4.01 34.11
C SER A 105 12.43 -3.74 35.61
N ALA A 106 13.66 -3.36 35.99
CA ALA A 106 13.97 -3.04 37.39
C ALA A 106 13.16 -1.85 37.92
N GLU A 107 13.01 -0.79 37.10
CA GLU A 107 12.20 0.38 37.47
C GLU A 107 10.70 0.06 37.53
N ILE A 108 10.18 -0.76 36.61
CA ILE A 108 8.78 -1.22 36.66
C ILE A 108 8.53 -2.04 37.93
N LYS A 109 9.40 -2.99 38.28
CA LYS A 109 9.28 -3.80 39.50
C LYS A 109 9.32 -2.93 40.77
N ASN A 110 10.20 -1.94 40.80
CA ASN A 110 10.26 -0.96 41.86
C ASN A 110 8.93 -0.14 41.93
N PHE A 111 8.37 0.23 40.78
CA PHE A 111 7.08 0.92 40.71
C PHE A 111 5.91 0.00 41.16
N GLN A 112 5.84 -1.24 40.71
CA GLN A 112 4.84 -2.23 41.11
C GLN A 112 4.84 -2.45 42.61
N SER A 113 6.02 -2.60 43.24
CA SER A 113 6.14 -2.83 44.68
C SER A 113 5.54 -1.69 45.51
N ASN A 114 5.51 -0.47 45.00
CA ASN A 114 4.85 0.66 45.62
C ASN A 114 3.32 0.61 45.49
N LEU A 115 2.80 -0.10 44.45
CA LEU A 115 1.36 -0.28 44.21
C LEU A 115 0.77 -1.53 44.88
N GLU A 116 1.59 -2.42 45.43
CA GLU A 116 1.17 -3.68 46.09
C GLU A 116 0.91 -3.55 47.59
N GLY A 117 1.11 -2.38 48.17
CA GLY A 117 0.88 -2.13 49.61
C GLY A 117 -0.58 -2.35 50.03
N PRO A 118 -0.85 -2.65 51.35
CA PRO A 118 -2.20 -2.92 51.86
C PRO A 118 -3.20 -1.80 51.59
N LEU A 119 -2.73 -0.57 51.48
CA LEU A 119 -3.56 0.61 51.15
C LEU A 119 -4.12 0.54 49.72
N TRP A 120 -3.35 0.05 48.78
CA TRP A 120 -3.76 -0.10 47.38
C TRP A 120 -4.76 -1.23 47.21
N GLY A 121 -4.54 -2.38 47.85
CA GLY A 121 -5.50 -3.46 47.89
C GLY A 121 -6.84 -3.04 48.49
N ALA A 122 -6.84 -2.19 49.53
CA ALA A 122 -8.06 -1.61 50.09
C ALA A 122 -8.72 -0.58 49.14
N ALA A 123 -7.93 0.16 48.37
CA ALA A 123 -8.44 1.16 47.42
C ALA A 123 -9.24 0.54 46.27
N GLU A 124 -8.96 -0.70 45.85
CA GLU A 124 -9.74 -1.44 44.84
C GLU A 124 -11.21 -1.65 45.23
N PHE A 125 -11.53 -1.63 46.54
CA PHE A 125 -12.90 -1.80 47.05
C PHE A 125 -13.64 -0.48 47.28
N VAL A 126 -13.00 0.66 46.98
CA VAL A 126 -13.64 1.96 47.10
C VAL A 126 -14.66 2.15 45.97
N PRO A 127 -15.95 2.41 46.30
CA PRO A 127 -16.94 2.66 45.25
C PRO A 127 -16.50 3.78 44.30
N ILE A 128 -16.74 3.61 43.01
CA ILE A 128 -16.45 4.54 41.91
C ILE A 128 -14.97 4.49 41.46
N VAL A 129 -13.99 4.59 42.35
CA VAL A 129 -12.57 4.68 41.99
C VAL A 129 -11.82 3.33 42.06
N GLY A 130 -12.41 2.30 42.66
CA GLY A 130 -11.75 1.00 42.80
C GLY A 130 -11.46 0.32 41.45
N GLY A 131 -12.34 0.52 40.47
CA GLY A 131 -12.12 0.08 39.09
C GLY A 131 -10.90 0.74 38.44
N ASP A 132 -10.73 2.04 38.68
CA ASP A 132 -9.61 2.82 38.15
C ASP A 132 -8.27 2.37 38.75
N VAL A 133 -8.25 2.07 40.05
CA VAL A 133 -7.07 1.54 40.76
C VAL A 133 -6.70 0.17 40.20
N LYS A 134 -7.69 -0.70 39.97
CA LYS A 134 -7.49 -2.01 39.39
C LYS A 134 -6.94 -1.91 37.95
N ALA A 135 -7.51 -1.03 37.13
CA ALA A 135 -7.04 -0.79 35.77
C ALA A 135 -5.58 -0.29 35.74
N ALA A 136 -5.23 0.65 36.60
CA ALA A 136 -3.86 1.15 36.68
C ALA A 136 -2.86 0.06 37.09
N ARG A 137 -3.19 -0.77 38.07
CA ARG A 137 -2.33 -1.91 38.47
C ARG A 137 -2.20 -2.95 37.36
N SER A 138 -3.30 -3.25 36.67
CA SER A 138 -3.29 -4.16 35.51
C SER A 138 -2.36 -3.63 34.41
N LEU A 139 -2.45 -2.34 34.06
CA LEU A 139 -1.58 -1.72 33.05
C LEU A 139 -0.09 -1.81 33.40
N VAL A 140 0.25 -1.55 34.67
CA VAL A 140 1.66 -1.63 35.13
C VAL A 140 2.16 -3.08 35.12
N SER A 141 1.31 -4.04 35.54
CA SER A 141 1.64 -5.47 35.45
C SER A 141 1.88 -5.89 34.00
N THR A 142 0.92 -5.62 33.12
CA THR A 142 1.02 -5.93 31.68
C THR A 142 2.26 -5.32 31.03
N LEU A 143 2.63 -4.09 31.41
CA LEU A 143 3.87 -3.48 30.94
C LEU A 143 5.11 -4.25 31.45
N GLY A 144 5.11 -4.70 32.70
CA GLY A 144 6.16 -5.55 33.26
C GLY A 144 6.31 -6.87 32.50
N ASP A 145 5.19 -7.56 32.31
CA ASP A 145 5.12 -8.83 31.59
C ASP A 145 5.56 -8.65 30.12
N LEU A 146 5.13 -7.59 29.45
CA LEU A 146 5.57 -7.25 28.09
C LEU A 146 7.10 -7.03 28.01
N VAL A 147 7.67 -6.33 28.99
CA VAL A 147 9.12 -6.09 29.02
C VAL A 147 9.89 -7.38 29.32
N ASP A 148 9.45 -8.15 30.32
CA ASP A 148 10.16 -9.33 30.80
C ASP A 148 9.97 -10.55 29.87
N ASP A 149 8.76 -10.75 29.35
CA ASP A 149 8.40 -11.98 28.63
C ASP A 149 8.46 -11.83 27.10
N ALA A 150 8.46 -10.58 26.59
CA ALA A 150 8.57 -10.34 25.15
C ALA A 150 9.83 -9.55 24.78
N LEU A 151 10.00 -8.32 25.28
CA LEU A 151 11.01 -7.41 24.73
C LEU A 151 12.45 -7.78 25.14
N ILE A 152 12.68 -8.23 26.38
CA ILE A 152 13.99 -8.71 26.81
C ILE A 152 14.40 -9.97 26.03
N PRO A 153 13.60 -11.05 25.96
CA PRO A 153 13.93 -12.21 25.12
C PRO A 153 14.16 -11.83 23.66
N LEU A 154 13.29 -11.00 23.07
CA LEU A 154 13.42 -10.52 21.69
C LEU A 154 14.77 -9.85 21.45
N SER A 155 15.19 -8.92 22.32
CA SER A 155 16.47 -8.23 22.19
C SER A 155 17.67 -9.16 22.39
N GLN A 156 17.54 -10.22 23.20
CA GLN A 156 18.58 -11.24 23.38
C GLN A 156 18.70 -12.13 22.13
N ASP A 157 17.58 -12.61 21.61
CA ASP A 157 17.55 -13.49 20.44
C ASP A 157 18.07 -12.77 19.18
N LEU A 158 17.77 -11.47 19.05
CA LEU A 158 18.24 -10.64 17.93
C LEU A 158 19.65 -10.06 18.14
N ASN A 159 20.31 -10.37 19.25
CA ASN A 159 21.67 -9.85 19.48
C ASN A 159 22.65 -10.31 18.40
N GLY A 160 23.31 -9.37 17.75
CA GLY A 160 24.20 -9.63 16.62
C GLY A 160 23.50 -9.70 15.25
N VAL A 161 22.16 -9.64 15.21
CA VAL A 161 21.42 -9.48 13.95
C VAL A 161 21.52 -8.02 13.51
N SER A 162 21.85 -7.81 12.25
CA SER A 162 21.87 -6.52 11.58
C SER A 162 21.44 -6.70 10.13
N LEU A 163 21.15 -5.61 9.43
CA LEU A 163 20.87 -5.70 7.99
C LEU A 163 22.07 -6.29 7.22
N ASP A 164 23.29 -5.97 7.62
CA ASP A 164 24.51 -6.50 6.99
C ASP A 164 24.71 -8.01 7.24
N THR A 165 24.17 -8.56 8.33
CA THR A 165 24.19 -10.01 8.58
C THR A 165 23.02 -10.73 7.92
N LEU A 166 21.90 -10.04 7.71
CA LEU A 166 20.71 -10.59 7.07
C LEU A 166 20.78 -10.54 5.54
N ILE A 167 21.31 -9.44 5.00
CA ILE A 167 21.42 -9.21 3.55
C ILE A 167 22.90 -9.11 3.20
N THR A 168 23.39 -10.10 2.49
CA THR A 168 24.79 -10.24 2.10
C THR A 168 24.91 -10.32 0.58
N LYS A 169 26.12 -10.42 0.07
CA LYS A 169 26.40 -10.74 -1.33
C LYS A 169 27.05 -12.11 -1.40
N ASN A 170 26.66 -12.92 -2.36
CA ASN A 170 27.32 -14.19 -2.63
C ASN A 170 28.62 -13.98 -3.44
N GLU A 171 29.31 -15.06 -3.80
CA GLU A 171 30.57 -15.03 -4.57
C GLU A 171 30.40 -14.47 -6.00
N TYR A 172 29.17 -14.36 -6.49
CA TYR A 172 28.80 -13.82 -7.82
C TYR A 172 28.25 -12.40 -7.73
N ASP A 173 28.41 -11.72 -6.57
CA ASP A 173 27.87 -10.38 -6.29
C ASP A 173 26.32 -10.28 -6.32
N GLN A 174 25.64 -11.42 -6.22
CA GLN A 174 24.17 -11.46 -6.14
C GLN A 174 23.72 -11.24 -4.71
N THR A 175 22.56 -10.61 -4.53
CA THR A 175 21.95 -10.40 -3.22
C THR A 175 21.57 -11.74 -2.59
N GLN A 176 22.04 -11.95 -1.37
CA GLN A 176 21.81 -13.16 -0.58
C GLN A 176 21.16 -12.80 0.75
N ILE A 177 19.99 -13.33 1.00
CA ILE A 177 19.36 -13.27 2.32
C ILE A 177 19.82 -14.50 3.12
N ASP A 178 20.42 -14.28 4.28
CA ASP A 178 20.87 -15.37 5.15
C ASP A 178 19.67 -16.02 5.84
N LEU A 179 19.22 -17.15 5.29
CA LEU A 179 18.04 -17.86 5.80
C LEU A 179 18.16 -18.29 7.27
N PRO A 180 19.31 -18.76 7.80
CA PRO A 180 19.48 -19.01 9.22
C PRO A 180 19.25 -17.76 10.10
N THR A 181 19.79 -16.62 9.71
CA THR A 181 19.57 -15.35 10.42
C THR A 181 18.09 -14.92 10.31
N LEU A 182 17.48 -15.04 9.12
CA LEU A 182 16.05 -14.79 8.95
C LEU A 182 15.19 -15.69 9.84
N GLN A 183 15.51 -16.99 9.90
CA GLN A 183 14.80 -17.92 10.77
C GLN A 183 14.90 -17.50 12.24
N THR A 184 16.07 -17.03 12.68
CA THR A 184 16.26 -16.50 14.04
C THR A 184 15.33 -15.31 14.29
N VAL A 185 15.24 -14.38 13.34
CA VAL A 185 14.32 -13.22 13.43
C VAL A 185 12.87 -13.67 13.51
N VAL A 186 12.45 -14.59 12.62
CA VAL A 186 11.08 -15.12 12.59
C VAL A 186 10.72 -15.76 13.93
N GLU A 187 11.59 -16.63 14.46
CA GLU A 187 11.35 -17.32 15.74
C GLU A 187 11.32 -16.36 16.92
N ALA A 188 12.21 -15.37 16.95
CA ALA A 188 12.27 -14.37 18.01
C ALA A 188 10.98 -13.52 18.04
N VAL A 189 10.55 -13.01 16.88
CA VAL A 189 9.32 -12.23 16.78
C VAL A 189 8.10 -13.07 17.15
N LYS A 190 7.97 -14.30 16.62
CA LYS A 190 6.86 -15.21 16.97
C LYS A 190 6.81 -15.53 18.46
N ARG A 191 7.95 -15.66 19.12
CA ARG A 191 8.01 -15.87 20.58
C ARG A 191 7.47 -14.68 21.37
N ALA A 192 7.70 -13.47 20.89
CA ALA A 192 7.23 -12.24 21.53
C ALA A 192 5.73 -11.97 21.29
N MET A 193 5.14 -12.51 20.20
CA MET A 193 3.75 -12.21 19.79
C MET A 193 2.69 -12.47 20.86
N PRO A 194 2.70 -13.59 21.63
CA PRO A 194 1.67 -13.83 22.64
C PRO A 194 1.61 -12.74 23.71
N ALA A 195 2.75 -12.31 24.26
CA ALA A 195 2.79 -11.25 25.27
C ALA A 195 2.41 -9.88 24.69
N LEU A 196 2.76 -9.62 23.43
CA LEU A 196 2.30 -8.43 22.71
C LEU A 196 0.77 -8.44 22.53
N THR A 197 0.19 -9.57 22.15
CA THR A 197 -1.28 -9.73 22.01
C THR A 197 -1.97 -9.53 23.35
N GLU A 198 -1.49 -10.15 24.41
CA GLU A 198 -2.05 -9.99 25.76
C GLU A 198 -2.00 -8.54 26.25
N ALA A 199 -0.91 -7.81 25.92
CA ALA A 199 -0.81 -6.39 26.24
C ALA A 199 -1.85 -5.54 25.48
N VAL A 200 -2.07 -5.83 24.21
CA VAL A 200 -3.09 -5.19 23.38
C VAL A 200 -4.50 -5.46 23.93
N ASP A 201 -4.80 -6.72 24.23
CA ASP A 201 -6.11 -7.16 24.74
C ASP A 201 -6.39 -6.53 26.13
N THR A 202 -5.39 -6.48 26.99
CA THR A 202 -5.52 -5.85 28.30
C THR A 202 -5.89 -4.36 28.18
N VAL A 203 -5.19 -3.61 27.32
CA VAL A 203 -5.48 -2.20 27.09
C VAL A 203 -6.89 -2.01 26.53
N ASN A 204 -7.28 -2.80 25.54
CA ASN A 204 -8.60 -2.72 24.90
C ASN A 204 -9.73 -3.14 25.86
N GLY A 205 -9.46 -4.09 26.76
CA GLY A 205 -10.41 -4.60 27.77
C GLY A 205 -10.70 -3.64 28.94
N ILE A 206 -9.96 -2.54 29.09
CA ILE A 206 -10.23 -1.56 30.15
C ILE A 206 -11.57 -0.86 29.86
N GLY A 207 -12.52 -0.98 30.79
CA GLY A 207 -13.82 -0.29 30.70
C GLY A 207 -13.76 1.21 31.03
N ASP A 208 -14.92 1.79 31.29
CA ASP A 208 -15.05 3.21 31.65
C ASP A 208 -14.32 3.55 32.95
N LEU A 209 -13.59 4.64 32.94
CA LEU A 209 -12.81 5.15 34.07
C LEU A 209 -13.37 6.49 34.55
N HIS A 210 -13.32 6.71 35.87
CA HIS A 210 -13.88 7.89 36.53
C HIS A 210 -12.82 8.96 36.76
N ILE A 211 -11.53 8.59 36.83
CA ILE A 211 -10.42 9.52 36.97
C ILE A 211 -10.05 10.06 35.61
N ALA A 212 -10.39 11.31 35.33
CA ALA A 212 -10.26 11.93 34.02
C ALA A 212 -8.84 11.83 33.40
N GLN A 213 -7.79 11.93 34.23
CA GLN A 213 -6.41 11.84 33.79
C GLN A 213 -6.07 10.41 33.33
N LEU A 214 -6.54 9.38 34.05
CA LEU A 214 -6.35 7.97 33.69
C LEU A 214 -7.15 7.62 32.44
N ALA A 215 -8.43 8.03 32.39
CA ALA A 215 -9.31 7.84 31.25
C ALA A 215 -8.64 8.37 29.95
N LYS A 216 -8.18 9.63 30.01
CA LYS A 216 -7.50 10.25 28.87
C LYS A 216 -6.28 9.44 28.37
N VAL A 217 -5.49 8.88 29.28
CA VAL A 217 -4.29 8.11 28.91
C VAL A 217 -4.66 6.74 28.38
N VAL A 218 -5.65 6.09 28.96
CA VAL A 218 -6.18 4.81 28.46
C VAL A 218 -6.79 4.99 27.07
N ASP A 219 -7.56 6.06 26.85
CA ASP A 219 -8.12 6.38 25.53
C ASP A 219 -7.00 6.60 24.49
N GLN A 220 -5.96 7.35 24.85
CA GLN A 220 -4.78 7.52 23.99
C GLN A 220 -4.03 6.20 23.73
N ALA A 221 -3.97 5.31 24.72
CA ALA A 221 -3.38 4.00 24.57
C ALA A 221 -4.23 3.13 23.62
N LYS A 222 -5.56 3.09 23.82
CA LYS A 222 -6.50 2.37 22.95
C LYS A 222 -6.42 2.86 21.50
N GLU A 223 -6.44 4.18 21.28
CA GLU A 223 -6.32 4.77 19.94
C GLU A 223 -5.07 4.27 19.19
N LYS A 224 -3.97 4.03 19.92
CA LYS A 224 -2.70 3.57 19.31
C LYS A 224 -2.56 2.05 19.25
N VAL A 225 -3.17 1.35 20.17
CA VAL A 225 -3.08 -0.11 20.30
C VAL A 225 -4.12 -0.81 19.42
N ALA A 226 -5.30 -0.21 19.24
CA ALA A 226 -6.36 -0.78 18.43
C ALA A 226 -5.92 -1.16 16.99
N PRO A 227 -5.13 -0.33 16.26
CA PRO A 227 -4.63 -0.71 14.95
C PRO A 227 -3.59 -1.84 14.99
N LEU A 228 -2.96 -2.09 16.15
CA LEU A 228 -1.92 -3.12 16.27
C LEU A 228 -2.50 -4.53 16.31
N ALA A 229 -3.68 -4.73 16.91
CA ALA A 229 -4.31 -6.04 17.02
C ALA A 229 -4.45 -6.73 15.64
N GLY A 230 -5.03 -6.02 14.65
CA GLY A 230 -5.15 -6.54 13.28
C GLY A 230 -3.82 -6.65 12.53
N LYS A 231 -2.81 -5.83 12.88
CA LYS A 231 -1.48 -5.91 12.26
C LYS A 231 -0.67 -7.11 12.77
N MET A 232 -0.87 -7.54 14.00
CA MET A 232 -0.10 -8.66 14.59
C MET A 232 -0.38 -9.96 13.87
N ASP A 233 -1.64 -10.27 13.57
CA ASP A 233 -2.02 -11.46 12.81
C ASP A 233 -1.42 -11.43 11.40
N LYS A 234 -1.44 -10.26 10.74
CA LYS A 234 -0.84 -10.05 9.42
C LYS A 234 0.68 -10.25 9.43
N VAL A 235 1.36 -9.71 10.44
CA VAL A 235 2.82 -9.91 10.62
C VAL A 235 3.13 -11.37 10.88
N SER A 236 2.36 -12.06 11.74
CA SER A 236 2.55 -13.47 11.99
C SER A 236 2.40 -14.30 10.72
N ALA A 237 1.33 -14.06 9.94
CA ALA A 237 1.10 -14.74 8.66
C ALA A 237 2.25 -14.50 7.66
N LEU A 238 2.72 -13.26 7.54
CA LEU A 238 3.87 -12.93 6.68
C LEU A 238 5.14 -13.68 7.12
N LEU A 239 5.43 -13.73 8.41
CA LEU A 239 6.57 -14.46 8.95
C LEU A 239 6.47 -15.98 8.74
N ASP A 240 5.26 -16.53 8.60
CA ASP A 240 5.05 -17.94 8.29
C ASP A 240 5.43 -18.30 6.86
N VAL A 241 5.14 -17.42 5.89
CA VAL A 241 5.35 -17.70 4.46
C VAL A 241 6.72 -17.21 3.95
N LEU A 242 7.30 -16.17 4.56
CA LEU A 242 8.51 -15.50 4.07
C LEU A 242 9.72 -16.43 3.85
N PRO A 243 10.08 -17.38 4.74
CA PRO A 243 11.20 -18.27 4.48
C PRO A 243 11.00 -19.13 3.22
N ASN A 244 9.78 -19.61 2.98
CA ASN A 244 9.47 -20.40 1.80
C ASN A 244 9.52 -19.57 0.52
N MET A 245 9.00 -18.35 0.54
CA MET A 245 9.10 -17.39 -0.56
C MET A 245 10.56 -17.08 -0.93
N LEU A 246 11.46 -17.17 0.05
CA LEU A 246 12.90 -16.98 -0.14
C LEU A 246 13.65 -18.28 -0.44
N GLY A 247 12.94 -19.33 -0.85
CA GLY A 247 13.54 -20.56 -1.34
C GLY A 247 14.06 -21.50 -0.25
N ALA A 248 13.57 -21.42 1.00
CA ALA A 248 13.99 -22.32 2.08
C ALA A 248 13.59 -23.78 1.85
N GLN A 249 12.54 -24.03 1.05
CA GLN A 249 12.01 -25.38 0.78
C GLN A 249 12.16 -25.82 -0.68
N GLY A 250 12.75 -24.97 -1.54
CA GLY A 250 12.95 -25.21 -2.97
C GLY A 250 13.08 -23.92 -3.74
N ASP A 251 13.57 -24.01 -4.95
CA ASP A 251 13.73 -22.87 -5.83
C ASP A 251 12.37 -22.25 -6.17
N ARG A 252 12.35 -20.93 -6.31
CA ARG A 252 11.15 -20.13 -6.60
C ARG A 252 11.38 -19.27 -7.84
N VAL A 253 10.34 -19.10 -8.63
CA VAL A 253 10.33 -18.23 -9.82
C VAL A 253 9.24 -17.19 -9.65
N TYR A 254 9.64 -15.94 -9.64
CA TYR A 254 8.72 -14.81 -9.62
C TYR A 254 8.84 -14.00 -10.92
N VAL A 255 7.81 -13.24 -11.21
CA VAL A 255 7.85 -12.25 -12.28
C VAL A 255 7.45 -10.89 -11.72
N VAL A 256 8.26 -9.88 -12.02
CA VAL A 256 7.93 -8.49 -11.76
C VAL A 256 7.42 -7.89 -13.07
N MET A 257 6.19 -7.38 -13.06
CA MET A 257 5.57 -6.68 -14.19
C MET A 257 5.65 -5.17 -13.96
N ALA A 258 6.12 -4.43 -14.96
CA ALA A 258 6.05 -2.98 -14.99
C ALA A 258 4.79 -2.54 -15.75
N LEU A 259 3.89 -1.86 -15.05
CA LEU A 259 2.64 -1.34 -15.59
C LEU A 259 2.83 0.08 -16.11
N ASN A 260 2.23 0.37 -17.25
CA ASN A 260 2.32 1.68 -17.90
C ASN A 260 0.99 2.43 -17.79
N ASN A 261 0.92 3.40 -16.89
CA ASN A 261 -0.32 4.15 -16.60
C ASN A 261 -0.80 5.06 -17.74
N VAL A 262 0.07 5.43 -18.69
CA VAL A 262 -0.36 6.23 -19.87
C VAL A 262 -0.90 5.37 -21.01
N GLU A 263 -0.94 4.07 -20.78
CA GLU A 263 -1.78 3.09 -21.48
C GLU A 263 -2.71 2.45 -20.45
N ILE A 264 -3.62 3.25 -19.90
CA ILE A 264 -4.42 2.84 -18.74
C ILE A 264 -5.15 1.52 -18.98
N ARG A 265 -5.18 0.67 -17.97
CA ARG A 265 -5.97 -0.56 -17.90
C ARG A 265 -6.59 -0.65 -16.52
N SER A 266 -7.61 -1.46 -16.37
CA SER A 266 -8.31 -1.69 -15.11
C SER A 266 -7.35 -1.91 -13.92
N LEU A 267 -6.21 -2.55 -14.15
CA LEU A 267 -5.14 -2.80 -13.14
C LEU A 267 -4.03 -1.73 -13.17
N SER A 268 -4.35 -0.45 -13.26
CA SER A 268 -3.40 0.67 -13.32
C SER A 268 -2.87 0.95 -14.72
N GLY A 269 -2.35 -0.03 -15.45
CA GLY A 269 -1.80 0.19 -16.77
C GLY A 269 -1.48 -1.08 -17.56
N PHE A 270 -0.98 -0.88 -18.76
CA PHE A 270 -0.54 -1.96 -19.63
C PHE A 270 0.75 -2.60 -19.12
N ALA A 271 0.78 -3.94 -18.97
CA ALA A 271 2.00 -4.66 -18.61
C ALA A 271 2.95 -4.73 -19.81
N GLY A 272 3.72 -3.69 -20.03
CA GLY A 272 4.60 -3.58 -21.22
C GLY A 272 5.93 -4.29 -21.07
N GLN A 273 6.45 -4.39 -19.85
CA GLN A 273 7.75 -5.00 -19.56
C GLN A 273 7.66 -5.94 -18.35
N ALA A 274 8.54 -6.92 -18.33
CA ALA A 274 8.66 -7.86 -17.22
C ALA A 274 10.13 -8.21 -16.94
N CYS A 275 10.37 -8.65 -15.70
CA CYS A 275 11.64 -9.18 -15.23
C CYS A 275 11.36 -10.52 -14.54
N ARG A 276 12.06 -11.58 -14.97
CA ARG A 276 12.04 -12.86 -14.26
C ARG A 276 12.99 -12.80 -13.08
N VAL A 277 12.53 -13.23 -11.92
CA VAL A 277 13.30 -13.27 -10.67
C VAL A 277 13.38 -14.71 -10.19
N SER A 278 14.59 -15.24 -10.06
CA SER A 278 14.81 -16.55 -9.46
C SER A 278 15.29 -16.39 -8.01
N VAL A 279 14.74 -17.22 -7.13
CA VAL A 279 15.12 -17.22 -5.71
C VAL A 279 15.45 -18.64 -5.29
N SER A 280 16.67 -18.85 -4.80
CA SER A 280 17.15 -20.16 -4.37
C SER A 280 17.95 -20.02 -3.08
N ASN A 281 17.50 -20.67 -2.00
CA ASN A 281 18.15 -20.65 -0.71
C ASN A 281 18.58 -19.21 -0.26
N GLY A 282 17.66 -18.25 -0.38
CA GLY A 282 17.88 -16.85 -0.04
C GLY A 282 18.64 -16.03 -1.09
N CYS A 283 19.20 -16.66 -2.12
CA CYS A 283 19.84 -15.96 -3.22
C CYS A 283 18.78 -15.44 -4.20
N VAL A 284 18.75 -14.13 -4.41
CA VAL A 284 17.84 -13.46 -5.35
C VAL A 284 18.63 -13.04 -6.58
N ALA A 285 18.24 -13.58 -7.74
CA ALA A 285 18.82 -13.23 -9.02
C ALA A 285 17.73 -12.69 -9.95
N LEU A 286 18.01 -11.54 -10.55
CA LEU A 286 17.13 -10.85 -11.49
C LEU A 286 17.69 -11.03 -12.89
N ASP A 287 16.83 -11.39 -13.84
CA ASP A 287 17.14 -11.35 -15.27
C ASP A 287 17.03 -9.90 -15.78
N ASP A 288 17.43 -9.66 -17.03
CA ASP A 288 17.23 -8.37 -17.67
C ASP A 288 15.74 -8.04 -17.78
N VAL A 289 15.39 -6.79 -17.59
CA VAL A 289 14.04 -6.28 -17.89
C VAL A 289 13.86 -6.29 -19.41
N ARG A 290 12.78 -6.92 -19.88
CA ARG A 290 12.48 -7.08 -21.32
C ARG A 290 11.03 -6.76 -21.62
N SER A 291 10.75 -6.54 -22.90
CA SER A 291 9.38 -6.50 -23.39
C SER A 291 8.63 -7.78 -23.00
N ILE A 292 7.38 -7.64 -22.58
CA ILE A 292 6.52 -8.80 -22.27
C ILE A 292 6.42 -9.76 -23.47
N TYR A 293 6.49 -9.24 -24.69
CA TYR A 293 6.42 -10.01 -25.93
C TYR A 293 7.65 -10.87 -26.20
N ASP A 294 8.79 -10.59 -25.56
CA ASP A 294 9.96 -11.46 -25.60
C ASP A 294 9.76 -12.73 -24.77
N TYR A 295 8.91 -12.65 -23.75
CA TYR A 295 8.53 -13.78 -22.90
C TYR A 295 7.28 -14.50 -23.42
N ILE A 296 6.25 -13.76 -23.79
CA ILE A 296 4.94 -14.26 -24.19
C ILE A 296 4.53 -13.59 -25.51
N PRO A 297 4.89 -14.19 -26.66
CA PRO A 297 4.44 -13.73 -27.97
C PRO A 297 2.92 -13.79 -28.10
N ASN A 298 2.34 -12.87 -28.88
CA ASN A 298 0.91 -12.90 -29.19
C ASN A 298 0.63 -14.09 -30.14
N ASP A 299 -0.03 -15.12 -29.64
CA ASP A 299 -0.38 -16.32 -30.39
C ASP A 299 -1.78 -16.81 -30.02
N GLU A 300 -2.75 -16.58 -30.89
CA GLU A 300 -4.13 -17.03 -30.69
C GLU A 300 -4.25 -18.55 -30.46
N SER A 301 -3.31 -19.35 -30.99
CA SER A 301 -3.32 -20.81 -30.80
C SER A 301 -2.98 -21.23 -29.36
N ALA A 302 -2.41 -20.33 -28.55
CA ALA A 302 -2.10 -20.53 -27.14
C ALA A 302 -3.19 -19.98 -26.20
N CYS A 303 -4.36 -19.61 -26.74
CA CYS A 303 -5.43 -18.98 -25.97
C CYS A 303 -5.84 -19.82 -24.75
N VAL A 304 -5.77 -19.19 -23.58
CA VAL A 304 -6.24 -19.75 -22.30
C VAL A 304 -7.77 -19.77 -22.31
N SER A 305 -8.36 -20.76 -21.65
CA SER A 305 -9.81 -20.88 -21.54
C SER A 305 -10.41 -19.71 -20.75
N LEU A 306 -11.37 -19.03 -21.35
CA LEU A 306 -12.13 -17.92 -20.80
C LEU A 306 -13.59 -18.31 -20.61
N SER A 307 -14.26 -17.68 -19.66
CA SER A 307 -15.73 -17.76 -19.53
C SER A 307 -16.42 -16.88 -20.58
N ASP A 308 -17.69 -17.17 -20.85
CA ASP A 308 -18.52 -16.32 -21.74
C ASP A 308 -18.59 -14.87 -21.21
N GLU A 309 -18.63 -14.67 -19.90
CA GLU A 309 -18.62 -13.34 -19.26
C GLU A 309 -17.29 -12.60 -19.55
N GLU A 310 -16.16 -13.29 -19.43
CA GLU A 310 -14.83 -12.72 -19.72
C GLU A 310 -14.71 -12.32 -21.19
N ILE A 311 -15.16 -13.17 -22.10
CA ILE A 311 -15.16 -12.87 -23.54
C ILE A 311 -16.04 -11.66 -23.85
N GLN A 312 -17.24 -11.59 -23.25
CA GLN A 312 -18.17 -10.48 -23.45
C GLN A 312 -17.60 -9.16 -22.92
N LEU A 313 -16.95 -9.18 -21.73
CA LEU A 313 -16.45 -7.98 -21.06
C LEU A 313 -15.09 -7.53 -21.59
N TYR A 314 -14.19 -8.46 -21.92
CA TYR A 314 -12.78 -8.13 -22.18
C TYR A 314 -12.27 -8.59 -23.55
N SER A 315 -13.07 -9.29 -24.33
CA SER A 315 -12.75 -9.99 -25.59
C SER A 315 -11.85 -11.24 -25.40
N GLU A 316 -11.81 -12.06 -26.46
CA GLU A 316 -10.94 -13.26 -26.47
C GLU A 316 -9.45 -12.92 -26.37
N SER A 317 -9.07 -11.69 -26.71
CA SER A 317 -7.66 -11.26 -26.73
C SER A 317 -6.98 -11.33 -25.37
N VAL A 318 -7.72 -11.24 -24.26
CA VAL A 318 -7.12 -11.39 -22.92
C VAL A 318 -6.59 -12.80 -22.66
N GLY A 319 -7.04 -13.79 -23.44
CA GLY A 319 -6.60 -15.18 -23.32
C GLY A 319 -5.27 -15.48 -24.01
N TYR A 320 -4.78 -14.59 -24.91
CA TYR A 320 -3.55 -14.84 -25.66
C TYR A 320 -2.62 -13.63 -25.83
N ILE A 321 -3.07 -12.42 -25.48
CA ILE A 321 -2.23 -11.22 -25.43
C ILE A 321 -1.94 -10.91 -23.95
N ALA A 322 -0.74 -11.22 -23.50
CA ALA A 322 -0.39 -11.11 -22.08
C ALA A 322 -0.64 -9.72 -21.50
N GLY A 323 -0.33 -8.64 -22.23
CA GLY A 323 -0.59 -7.27 -21.79
C GLY A 323 -2.07 -6.92 -21.65
N ASN A 324 -2.96 -7.64 -22.35
CA ASN A 324 -4.40 -7.41 -22.25
C ASN A 324 -5.04 -8.06 -21.00
N THR A 325 -4.32 -8.95 -20.31
CA THR A 325 -4.84 -9.52 -19.03
C THR A 325 -5.15 -8.43 -18.01
N CYS A 326 -4.47 -7.28 -18.09
CA CYS A 326 -4.69 -6.12 -17.23
C CYS A 326 -6.04 -5.41 -17.46
N PHE A 327 -6.83 -5.79 -18.49
CA PHE A 327 -8.23 -5.38 -18.62
C PHE A 327 -9.14 -6.01 -17.55
N ILE A 328 -8.71 -7.15 -16.98
CA ILE A 328 -9.47 -7.85 -15.94
C ILE A 328 -9.11 -7.25 -14.59
N PRO A 329 -10.03 -6.55 -13.90
CA PRO A 329 -9.73 -5.89 -12.62
C PRO A 329 -9.52 -6.85 -11.44
N ASP A 330 -9.87 -8.13 -11.61
CA ASP A 330 -9.62 -9.22 -10.66
C ASP A 330 -8.19 -9.72 -10.86
N PHE A 331 -7.22 -9.11 -10.16
CA PHE A 331 -5.79 -9.38 -10.38
C PHE A 331 -5.41 -10.85 -10.28
N PRO A 332 -5.93 -11.67 -9.33
CA PRO A 332 -5.64 -13.10 -9.31
C PRO A 332 -6.08 -13.82 -10.59
N ARG A 333 -7.22 -13.41 -11.19
CA ARG A 333 -7.67 -14.02 -12.45
C ARG A 333 -6.80 -13.57 -13.62
N ALA A 334 -6.41 -12.31 -13.68
CA ALA A 334 -5.45 -11.81 -14.67
C ALA A 334 -4.13 -12.59 -14.59
N CYS A 335 -3.62 -12.81 -13.39
CA CYS A 335 -2.39 -13.58 -13.14
C CYS A 335 -2.55 -15.08 -13.45
N ASP A 336 -3.70 -15.68 -13.21
CA ASP A 336 -3.98 -17.07 -13.59
C ASP A 336 -3.86 -17.26 -15.10
N ILE A 337 -4.44 -16.36 -15.90
CA ILE A 337 -4.30 -16.39 -17.36
C ILE A 337 -2.83 -16.17 -17.76
N TRP A 338 -2.21 -15.14 -17.20
CA TRP A 338 -0.84 -14.77 -17.53
C TRP A 338 0.15 -15.89 -17.21
N SER A 339 0.01 -16.55 -16.06
CA SER A 339 0.86 -17.66 -15.63
C SER A 339 0.74 -18.89 -16.53
N GLN A 340 -0.45 -19.16 -17.06
CA GLN A 340 -0.67 -20.24 -18.04
C GLN A 340 0.01 -19.93 -19.39
N LEU A 341 -0.05 -18.67 -19.84
CA LEU A 341 0.67 -18.21 -21.02
C LEU A 341 2.20 -18.32 -20.81
N TRP A 342 2.69 -17.89 -19.64
CA TRP A 342 4.09 -18.03 -19.28
C TRP A 342 4.55 -19.49 -19.33
N ALA A 343 3.81 -20.38 -18.69
CA ALA A 343 4.12 -21.80 -18.70
C ALA A 343 4.15 -22.39 -20.13
N THR A 344 3.27 -21.90 -21.00
CA THR A 344 3.21 -22.34 -22.41
C THR A 344 4.46 -21.92 -23.18
N PHE A 345 4.92 -20.68 -23.03
CA PHE A 345 6.02 -20.13 -23.84
C PHE A 345 7.39 -20.28 -23.18
N GLN A 346 7.49 -20.24 -21.86
CA GLN A 346 8.76 -20.37 -21.13
C GLN A 346 9.03 -21.79 -20.62
N GLY A 347 8.00 -22.66 -20.59
CA GLY A 347 8.14 -24.06 -20.16
C GLY A 347 8.38 -24.22 -18.67
N GLU A 348 8.10 -23.19 -17.86
CA GLU A 348 8.18 -23.21 -16.40
C GLU A 348 6.94 -22.56 -15.77
N TYR A 349 6.65 -22.91 -14.53
CA TYR A 349 5.58 -22.26 -13.75
C TYR A 349 6.16 -21.13 -12.91
N VAL A 350 5.37 -20.07 -12.71
CA VAL A 350 5.72 -18.99 -11.79
C VAL A 350 5.09 -19.24 -10.41
N ASP A 351 5.84 -18.96 -9.36
CA ASP A 351 5.37 -19.05 -7.98
C ASP A 351 4.64 -17.78 -7.53
N GLY A 352 4.89 -16.66 -8.20
CA GLY A 352 4.19 -15.42 -7.96
C GLY A 352 4.47 -14.33 -8.98
N ILE A 353 3.58 -13.35 -9.00
CA ILE A 353 3.64 -12.17 -9.88
C ILE A 353 3.51 -10.93 -9.00
N ILE A 354 4.40 -9.97 -9.21
CA ILE A 354 4.39 -8.66 -8.55
C ILE A 354 4.22 -7.62 -9.66
N ALA A 355 3.11 -6.90 -9.66
CA ALA A 355 2.87 -5.83 -10.61
C ALA A 355 3.00 -4.48 -9.92
N LEU A 356 3.79 -3.60 -10.52
CA LEU A 356 4.06 -2.26 -10.00
C LEU A 356 4.15 -1.25 -11.15
N ASP A 357 3.96 0.02 -10.83
CA ASP A 357 3.98 1.10 -11.80
C ASP A 357 5.02 2.19 -11.45
N PRO A 358 5.26 3.18 -12.33
CA PRO A 358 6.19 4.28 -12.08
C PRO A 358 5.89 5.13 -10.85
N VAL A 359 4.65 5.12 -10.33
CA VAL A 359 4.30 5.84 -9.11
C VAL A 359 4.96 5.19 -7.89
N LEU A 360 4.82 3.86 -7.73
CA LEU A 360 5.56 3.16 -6.67
C LEU A 360 7.08 3.34 -6.84
N LEU A 361 7.58 3.30 -8.09
CA LEU A 361 8.99 3.52 -8.33
C LEU A 361 9.43 4.90 -7.84
N GLN A 362 8.67 5.96 -8.12
CA GLN A 362 8.94 7.31 -7.63
C GLN A 362 8.93 7.38 -6.09
N MET A 363 7.96 6.73 -5.45
CA MET A 363 7.88 6.67 -3.99
C MET A 363 9.12 5.99 -3.38
N LEU A 364 9.61 4.90 -3.97
CA LEU A 364 10.82 4.21 -3.55
C LEU A 364 12.08 5.05 -3.82
N MET A 365 12.15 5.75 -4.96
CA MET A 365 13.25 6.67 -5.26
C MET A 365 13.34 7.84 -4.28
N ALA A 366 12.23 8.26 -3.67
CA ALA A 366 12.23 9.25 -2.59
C ALA A 366 12.98 8.75 -1.35
N LEU A 367 12.94 7.44 -1.05
CA LEU A 367 13.66 6.83 0.08
C LEU A 367 15.15 6.65 -0.19
N THR A 368 15.55 6.44 -1.45
CA THR A 368 16.95 6.19 -1.83
C THR A 368 17.74 7.46 -2.11
N GLY A 369 17.05 8.57 -2.28
CA GLY A 369 17.65 9.83 -2.74
C GLY A 369 17.90 9.90 -4.25
N GLY A 370 17.43 8.90 -5.02
CA GLY A 370 17.44 8.90 -6.47
C GLY A 370 18.71 8.34 -7.13
N ALA A 371 18.61 8.08 -8.44
CA ALA A 371 19.68 7.53 -9.27
C ALA A 371 19.92 8.38 -10.53
N GLN A 372 21.10 8.27 -11.11
CA GLN A 372 21.45 8.99 -12.32
C GLN A 372 21.52 8.01 -13.51
N MET A 373 20.78 8.34 -14.57
CA MET A 373 20.80 7.68 -15.85
C MET A 373 22.09 8.01 -16.63
N TYR A 374 22.41 7.20 -17.66
CA TYR A 374 23.60 7.39 -18.48
C TYR A 374 23.62 8.71 -19.27
N ASP A 375 22.43 9.22 -19.63
CA ASP A 375 22.26 10.49 -20.35
C ASP A 375 22.37 11.72 -19.44
N GLY A 376 22.54 11.50 -18.13
CA GLY A 376 22.61 12.53 -17.12
C GLY A 376 21.26 12.88 -16.49
N THR A 377 20.15 12.31 -16.95
CA THR A 377 18.84 12.45 -16.31
C THR A 377 18.88 11.83 -14.91
N ARG A 378 18.37 12.53 -13.92
CA ARG A 378 18.22 12.01 -12.56
C ARG A 378 16.81 11.52 -12.36
N LEU A 379 16.66 10.28 -11.92
CA LEU A 379 15.40 9.73 -11.43
C LEU A 379 15.36 9.91 -9.91
N ASP A 380 14.33 10.55 -9.37
CA ASP A 380 14.17 10.75 -7.93
C ASP A 380 12.70 10.76 -7.50
N GLY A 381 12.45 11.05 -6.21
CA GLY A 381 11.11 11.04 -5.63
C GLY A 381 10.16 12.14 -6.13
N THR A 382 10.57 12.97 -7.09
CA THR A 382 9.76 14.10 -7.59
C THR A 382 9.53 14.08 -9.09
N ASN A 383 10.28 13.29 -9.86
CA ASN A 383 10.25 13.36 -11.32
C ASN A 383 10.20 12.01 -12.04
N THR A 384 10.34 10.89 -11.34
CA THR A 384 10.43 9.56 -11.99
C THR A 384 9.18 9.26 -12.84
N VAL A 385 8.00 9.55 -12.32
CA VAL A 385 6.73 9.38 -13.06
C VAL A 385 6.74 10.20 -14.34
N ARG A 386 7.08 11.49 -14.25
CA ARG A 386 7.14 12.38 -15.42
C ARG A 386 8.18 11.92 -16.44
N VAL A 387 9.38 11.58 -15.99
CA VAL A 387 10.45 11.13 -16.91
C VAL A 387 10.02 9.90 -17.68
N LEU A 388 9.42 8.91 -16.99
CA LEU A 388 9.03 7.65 -17.61
C LEU A 388 7.74 7.75 -18.43
N LEU A 389 6.72 8.47 -17.95
CA LEU A 389 5.40 8.45 -18.56
C LEU A 389 5.10 9.66 -19.47
N HIS A 390 6.02 10.63 -19.55
CA HIS A 390 5.88 11.79 -20.43
C HIS A 390 7.17 12.05 -21.22
N ASP A 391 8.27 12.42 -20.53
CA ASP A 391 9.47 12.92 -21.21
C ASP A 391 10.10 11.86 -22.14
N THR A 392 10.06 10.58 -21.74
CA THR A 392 10.57 9.47 -22.57
C THR A 392 9.76 9.33 -23.86
N TYR A 393 8.42 9.35 -23.77
CA TYR A 393 7.56 9.31 -24.94
C TYR A 393 7.80 10.49 -25.88
N TRP A 394 7.96 11.68 -25.31
CA TRP A 394 8.20 12.90 -26.05
C TRP A 394 9.56 12.89 -26.77
N ASN A 395 10.60 12.40 -26.11
CA ASN A 395 11.96 12.38 -26.65
C ASN A 395 12.19 11.31 -27.70
N TYR A 396 11.44 10.20 -27.63
CA TYR A 396 11.66 9.01 -28.46
C TYR A 396 10.43 8.61 -29.30
N MET A 397 9.45 9.50 -29.50
CA MET A 397 8.18 9.16 -30.16
C MET A 397 8.35 8.55 -31.58
N ASP A 398 9.44 8.84 -32.26
CA ASP A 398 9.75 8.33 -33.61
C ASP A 398 10.75 7.16 -33.60
N ASP A 399 11.18 6.69 -32.42
CA ASP A 399 12.17 5.61 -32.27
C ASP A 399 11.78 4.66 -31.13
N ALA A 400 10.93 3.71 -31.44
CA ALA A 400 10.41 2.75 -30.47
C ALA A 400 11.52 1.85 -29.87
N GLU A 401 12.58 1.51 -30.64
CA GLU A 401 13.70 0.71 -30.12
C GLU A 401 14.50 1.50 -29.08
N ALA A 402 14.77 2.78 -29.32
CA ALA A 402 15.45 3.65 -28.35
C ALA A 402 14.57 3.89 -27.11
N MET A 403 13.25 3.99 -27.28
CA MET A 403 12.29 4.14 -26.18
C MET A 403 12.30 2.91 -25.28
N ASP A 404 12.17 1.71 -25.83
CA ASP A 404 12.19 0.45 -25.08
C ASP A 404 13.53 0.26 -24.35
N ALA A 405 14.65 0.58 -25.00
CA ALA A 405 15.97 0.55 -24.38
C ALA A 405 16.09 1.55 -23.21
N TYR A 406 15.48 2.72 -23.32
CA TYR A 406 15.46 3.70 -22.24
C TYR A 406 14.64 3.24 -21.04
N PHE A 407 13.45 2.67 -21.25
CA PHE A 407 12.63 2.08 -20.20
C PHE A 407 13.34 0.95 -19.47
N ALA A 408 13.93 0.00 -20.22
CA ALA A 408 14.67 -1.11 -19.63
C ALA A 408 15.84 -0.62 -18.77
N GLN A 409 16.58 0.39 -19.25
CA GLN A 409 17.66 0.99 -18.50
C GLN A 409 17.16 1.76 -17.25
N ALA A 410 16.08 2.50 -17.35
CA ALA A 410 15.52 3.23 -16.23
C ALA A 410 15.07 2.26 -15.13
N ALA A 411 14.41 1.17 -15.50
CA ALA A 411 14.01 0.12 -14.56
C ALA A 411 15.24 -0.53 -13.88
N SER A 412 16.26 -0.89 -14.65
CA SER A 412 17.51 -1.44 -14.10
C SER A 412 18.21 -0.45 -13.16
N THR A 413 18.36 0.80 -13.58
CA THR A 413 19.00 1.85 -12.76
C THR A 413 18.26 2.11 -11.45
N ALA A 414 16.94 2.13 -11.47
CA ALA A 414 16.13 2.31 -10.29
C ALA A 414 16.23 1.11 -9.35
N LEU A 415 16.15 -0.11 -9.89
CA LEU A 415 16.28 -1.34 -9.13
C LEU A 415 17.65 -1.46 -8.46
N ASP A 416 18.73 -1.21 -9.20
CA ASP A 416 20.10 -1.19 -8.66
C ASP A 416 20.25 -0.16 -7.53
N CYS A 417 19.63 1.03 -7.70
CA CYS A 417 19.62 2.07 -6.67
C CYS A 417 18.85 1.63 -5.42
N ILE A 418 17.69 1.02 -5.58
CA ILE A 418 16.87 0.50 -4.48
C ILE A 418 17.67 -0.57 -3.72
N MET A 419 18.24 -1.54 -4.44
CA MET A 419 19.02 -2.63 -3.83
C MET A 419 20.28 -2.11 -3.13
N ALA A 420 21.01 -1.18 -3.74
CA ALA A 420 22.22 -0.61 -3.15
C ALA A 420 21.96 0.22 -1.88
N ASN A 421 20.78 0.83 -1.77
CA ASN A 421 20.40 1.70 -0.64
C ASN A 421 19.43 1.03 0.34
N PHE A 422 19.06 -0.23 0.12
CA PHE A 422 18.05 -0.92 0.94
C PHE A 422 18.38 -0.88 2.44
N SER A 423 19.63 -1.15 2.81
CA SER A 423 20.08 -1.12 4.21
C SER A 423 20.07 0.28 4.84
N SER A 424 20.06 1.33 4.04
CA SER A 424 20.02 2.72 4.51
C SER A 424 18.61 3.29 4.61
N MET A 425 17.60 2.62 4.02
CA MET A 425 16.21 3.02 4.12
C MET A 425 15.68 2.87 5.54
N SER A 426 14.87 3.82 5.99
CA SER A 426 14.17 3.62 7.26
C SER A 426 13.06 2.58 7.10
N PHE A 427 13.00 1.61 8.00
CA PHE A 427 11.96 0.57 7.98
C PHE A 427 10.54 1.18 7.97
N SER A 428 10.31 2.22 8.78
CA SER A 428 9.01 2.89 8.80
C SER A 428 8.69 3.67 7.52
N GLY A 429 9.71 4.17 6.82
CA GLY A 429 9.54 4.80 5.51
C GLY A 429 9.16 3.78 4.45
N LEU A 430 9.83 2.63 4.44
CA LEU A 430 9.52 1.55 3.52
C LEU A 430 8.11 0.96 3.78
N GLU A 431 7.77 0.68 5.05
CA GLU A 431 6.43 0.19 5.43
C GLU A 431 5.34 1.16 4.99
N GLN A 432 5.53 2.47 5.21
CA GLN A 432 4.56 3.47 4.79
C GLN A 432 4.45 3.52 3.25
N THR A 433 5.58 3.54 2.54
CA THR A 433 5.60 3.57 1.07
C THR A 433 4.87 2.37 0.46
N ILE A 434 5.13 1.17 0.97
CA ILE A 434 4.46 -0.05 0.48
C ILE A 434 2.96 -0.03 0.83
N SER A 435 2.60 0.40 2.06
CA SER A 435 1.20 0.54 2.45
C SER A 435 0.46 1.56 1.57
N ASP A 436 1.05 2.73 1.34
CA ASP A 436 0.45 3.76 0.48
C ASP A 436 0.29 3.27 -0.97
N ALA A 437 1.27 2.54 -1.50
CA ALA A 437 1.20 1.97 -2.84
C ALA A 437 0.11 0.89 -2.96
N ILE A 438 -0.07 0.06 -1.94
CA ILE A 438 -1.16 -0.93 -1.89
C ILE A 438 -2.52 -0.21 -1.81
N ASP A 439 -2.67 0.74 -0.89
CA ASP A 439 -3.92 1.48 -0.67
C ASP A 439 -4.35 2.30 -1.88
N GLN A 440 -3.39 2.72 -2.72
CA GLN A 440 -3.62 3.48 -3.96
C GLN A 440 -3.59 2.61 -5.23
N TYR A 441 -3.48 1.29 -5.10
CA TYR A 441 -3.45 0.34 -6.20
C TYR A 441 -2.28 0.50 -7.18
N HIS A 442 -1.11 0.97 -6.70
CA HIS A 442 0.15 1.03 -7.45
C HIS A 442 1.04 -0.20 -7.24
N LEU A 443 0.59 -1.15 -6.42
CA LEU A 443 1.26 -2.43 -6.16
C LEU A 443 0.22 -3.54 -6.02
N TYR A 444 0.40 -4.60 -6.82
CA TYR A 444 -0.38 -5.83 -6.72
C TYR A 444 0.54 -7.03 -6.59
N THR A 445 0.08 -8.05 -5.90
CA THR A 445 0.80 -9.32 -5.75
C THR A 445 -0.13 -10.50 -5.93
N TRP A 446 0.37 -11.53 -6.60
CA TRP A 446 -0.29 -12.81 -6.72
C TRP A 446 0.71 -13.94 -6.46
N PHE A 447 0.28 -15.00 -5.78
CA PHE A 447 1.09 -16.18 -5.50
C PHE A 447 0.31 -17.45 -5.80
N ALA A 448 1.00 -18.43 -6.37
CA ALA A 448 0.43 -19.75 -6.67
C ALA A 448 0.16 -20.57 -5.40
N ASP A 449 0.95 -20.38 -4.35
CA ASP A 449 0.70 -20.97 -3.04
C ASP A 449 -0.45 -20.26 -2.33
N SER A 450 -1.44 -21.03 -1.85
CA SER A 450 -2.66 -20.47 -1.27
C SER A 450 -2.45 -19.76 0.07
N ALA A 451 -1.45 -20.15 0.85
CA ALA A 451 -1.14 -19.50 2.14
C ALA A 451 -0.41 -18.17 1.90
N GLU A 452 0.50 -18.13 0.92
CA GLU A 452 1.17 -16.92 0.47
C GLU A 452 0.11 -15.93 -0.09
N GLN A 453 -0.77 -16.40 -1.00
CA GLN A 453 -1.85 -15.56 -1.55
C GLN A 453 -2.76 -15.02 -0.44
N ALA A 454 -3.25 -15.86 0.46
CA ALA A 454 -4.13 -15.43 1.56
C ALA A 454 -3.46 -14.38 2.46
N THR A 455 -2.15 -14.51 2.70
CA THR A 455 -1.36 -13.55 3.48
C THR A 455 -1.33 -12.18 2.80
N PHE A 456 -1.01 -12.14 1.50
CA PHE A 456 -0.90 -10.87 0.79
C PHE A 456 -2.27 -10.25 0.46
N SER A 457 -3.31 -11.07 0.25
CA SER A 457 -4.70 -10.60 0.17
C SER A 457 -5.13 -9.92 1.49
N ALA A 458 -4.81 -10.54 2.64
CA ALA A 458 -5.07 -9.92 3.95
C ALA A 458 -4.29 -8.61 4.18
N LEU A 459 -3.14 -8.43 3.55
CA LEU A 459 -2.39 -7.18 3.52
C LEU A 459 -2.99 -6.12 2.59
N GLY A 460 -3.96 -6.49 1.73
CA GLY A 460 -4.59 -5.62 0.74
C GLY A 460 -3.89 -5.62 -0.63
N ALA A 461 -2.80 -6.38 -0.80
CA ALA A 461 -2.00 -6.38 -2.03
C ALA A 461 -2.50 -7.35 -3.11
N GLY A 462 -3.50 -8.18 -2.82
CA GLY A 462 -3.98 -9.22 -3.73
C GLY A 462 -4.76 -8.70 -4.94
N GLY A 463 -5.36 -7.53 -4.84
CA GLY A 463 -6.11 -6.91 -5.95
C GLY A 463 -7.34 -7.70 -6.40
N GLU A 464 -7.90 -8.54 -5.53
CA GLU A 464 -9.14 -9.28 -5.78
C GLU A 464 -10.34 -8.32 -5.87
N ILE A 465 -11.31 -8.65 -6.69
CA ILE A 465 -12.64 -8.06 -6.60
C ILE A 465 -13.34 -8.61 -5.35
N ASN A 466 -14.03 -7.72 -4.64
CA ASN A 466 -14.72 -8.11 -3.42
C ASN A 466 -16.11 -8.70 -3.72
N TYR A 467 -16.33 -9.95 -3.32
CA TYR A 467 -17.61 -10.67 -3.47
C TYR A 467 -18.40 -10.78 -2.16
N ASP A 468 -17.95 -10.15 -1.06
CA ASP A 468 -18.62 -10.18 0.24
C ASP A 468 -19.71 -9.10 0.32
N PRO A 469 -21.01 -9.46 0.37
CA PRO A 469 -22.08 -8.47 0.44
C PRO A 469 -22.08 -7.67 1.76
N ALA A 470 -21.39 -8.15 2.80
CA ALA A 470 -21.26 -7.44 4.07
C ALA A 470 -20.27 -6.26 3.98
N LYS A 471 -19.36 -6.30 3.00
CA LYS A 471 -18.31 -5.30 2.76
C LYS A 471 -18.43 -4.73 1.35
N PRO A 472 -19.41 -3.86 1.09
CA PRO A 472 -19.71 -3.42 -0.27
C PRO A 472 -18.54 -2.66 -0.88
N GLU A 473 -18.15 -3.02 -2.12
CA GLU A 473 -17.14 -2.36 -2.93
C GLU A 473 -17.73 -2.00 -4.30
N LEU A 474 -17.60 -0.74 -4.69
CA LEU A 474 -17.88 -0.25 -6.04
C LEU A 474 -16.56 -0.24 -6.82
N GLY A 475 -16.51 -0.93 -7.95
CA GLY A 475 -15.39 -0.84 -8.88
C GLY A 475 -15.68 0.14 -10.03
N VAL A 476 -14.76 1.08 -10.30
CA VAL A 476 -14.84 2.01 -11.44
C VAL A 476 -13.54 1.89 -12.22
N PHE A 477 -13.57 1.22 -13.36
CA PHE A 477 -12.37 0.87 -14.11
C PHE A 477 -12.36 1.50 -15.49
N LEU A 478 -11.19 2.00 -15.87
CA LEU A 478 -10.92 2.61 -17.17
C LEU A 478 -9.89 1.78 -17.93
N ASP A 479 -10.13 1.63 -19.22
CA ASP A 479 -9.25 0.96 -20.15
C ASP A 479 -9.06 1.82 -21.41
N ASN A 480 -7.82 2.09 -21.79
CA ASN A 480 -7.50 2.77 -23.03
C ASN A 480 -8.02 1.98 -24.24
N ALA A 481 -8.91 2.59 -25.00
CA ALA A 481 -9.42 2.10 -26.27
C ALA A 481 -8.88 2.91 -27.47
N SER A 482 -8.18 4.01 -27.24
CA SER A 482 -7.56 4.85 -28.26
C SER A 482 -6.38 4.18 -28.97
N TRP A 483 -5.72 3.21 -28.33
CA TRP A 483 -4.38 2.70 -28.65
C TRP A 483 -3.32 3.78 -28.58
N SER A 484 -3.45 4.68 -27.61
CA SER A 484 -2.66 5.91 -27.43
C SER A 484 -1.78 5.86 -26.18
N LYS A 485 -1.07 6.97 -25.95
CA LYS A 485 -0.31 7.25 -24.73
C LYS A 485 -0.82 8.55 -24.07
N MET A 486 -2.11 8.83 -24.21
CA MET A 486 -2.70 10.13 -23.86
C MET A 486 -3.13 10.24 -22.39
N GLU A 487 -3.19 9.15 -21.63
CA GLU A 487 -3.68 9.19 -20.25
C GLU A 487 -2.71 9.89 -19.28
N TRP A 488 -1.56 10.38 -19.79
CA TRP A 488 -0.79 11.41 -19.10
C TRP A 488 -1.64 12.65 -18.82
N TRP A 489 -2.49 13.05 -19.75
CA TRP A 489 -3.35 14.23 -19.63
C TRP A 489 -4.75 13.93 -19.06
N LEU A 490 -5.03 12.69 -18.71
CA LEU A 490 -6.31 12.32 -18.11
C LEU A 490 -6.44 12.93 -16.72
N ASP A 491 -7.54 13.65 -16.48
CA ASP A 491 -7.98 14.10 -15.17
C ASP A 491 -9.30 13.41 -14.83
N LEU A 492 -9.35 12.74 -13.69
CA LEU A 492 -10.49 11.98 -13.21
C LEU A 492 -11.01 12.62 -11.92
N ASP A 493 -12.27 13.03 -11.94
CA ASP A 493 -13.00 13.51 -10.77
C ASP A 493 -14.14 12.54 -10.43
N PHE A 494 -14.10 11.96 -9.24
CA PHE A 494 -15.15 11.08 -8.74
C PHE A 494 -15.71 11.61 -7.42
N THR A 495 -17.01 11.81 -7.35
CA THR A 495 -17.69 12.24 -6.13
C THR A 495 -18.81 11.27 -5.76
N ILE A 496 -19.02 11.10 -4.46
CA ILE A 496 -20.05 10.24 -3.88
C ILE A 496 -20.69 10.95 -2.68
N ASP A 497 -22.02 10.84 -2.53
CA ASP A 497 -22.76 11.40 -1.41
C ASP A 497 -22.67 10.52 -0.13
N GLU A 498 -23.25 10.98 0.98
CA GLU A 498 -23.28 10.22 2.25
C GLU A 498 -24.19 8.97 2.18
N GLY A 499 -24.96 8.82 1.11
CA GLY A 499 -25.89 7.72 0.90
C GLY A 499 -27.14 7.77 1.78
N LYS A 500 -28.20 7.12 1.31
CA LYS A 500 -29.53 7.05 1.96
C LYS A 500 -29.87 5.61 2.33
N THR A 501 -30.01 5.33 3.62
CA THR A 501 -30.38 3.99 4.09
C THR A 501 -31.85 3.72 3.90
N SER A 502 -32.17 2.58 3.28
CA SER A 502 -33.52 2.05 3.08
C SER A 502 -34.01 1.24 4.28
N ARG A 503 -35.31 0.86 4.29
CA ARG A 503 -35.93 0.10 5.41
C ARG A 503 -35.40 -1.34 5.54
N ASP A 504 -34.90 -1.91 4.46
CA ASP A 504 -34.32 -3.26 4.40
C ASP A 504 -32.84 -3.31 4.80
N GLY A 505 -32.22 -2.16 5.09
CA GLY A 505 -30.81 -2.04 5.46
C GLY A 505 -29.90 -1.67 4.30
N SER A 506 -30.34 -1.78 3.05
CA SER A 506 -29.54 -1.33 1.90
C SER A 506 -29.29 0.18 1.94
N LYS A 507 -28.17 0.63 1.37
CA LYS A 507 -27.82 2.05 1.30
C LYS A 507 -27.62 2.44 -0.17
N THR A 508 -28.23 3.53 -0.61
CA THR A 508 -28.13 4.04 -1.99
C THR A 508 -27.33 5.32 -1.99
N TYR A 509 -26.32 5.38 -2.84
CA TYR A 509 -25.38 6.48 -3.03
C TYR A 509 -25.58 7.11 -4.40
N GLU A 510 -25.50 8.44 -4.48
CA GLU A 510 -25.43 9.20 -5.72
C GLU A 510 -23.95 9.44 -6.07
N CYS A 511 -23.53 8.98 -7.25
CA CYS A 511 -22.16 9.07 -7.74
C CYS A 511 -22.09 9.95 -8.99
N SER A 512 -21.00 10.71 -9.11
CA SER A 512 -20.68 11.49 -10.31
C SER A 512 -19.22 11.26 -10.70
N LEU A 513 -18.99 10.87 -11.95
CA LEU A 513 -17.68 10.70 -12.57
C LEU A 513 -17.52 11.74 -13.67
N THR A 514 -16.44 12.51 -13.63
CA THR A 514 -16.03 13.42 -14.70
C THR A 514 -14.64 13.03 -15.18
N LEU A 515 -14.48 12.84 -16.48
CA LEU A 515 -13.21 12.59 -17.14
C LEU A 515 -12.88 13.78 -18.05
N SER A 516 -11.71 14.38 -17.89
CA SER A 516 -11.27 15.55 -18.62
C SER A 516 -9.92 15.32 -19.31
N ASN A 517 -9.82 15.76 -20.56
CA ASN A 517 -8.56 15.80 -21.29
C ASN A 517 -7.87 17.14 -21.02
N MET A 518 -6.75 17.13 -20.32
CA MET A 518 -5.98 18.30 -19.93
C MET A 518 -4.87 18.68 -20.94
N ALA A 519 -4.78 17.95 -22.07
CA ALA A 519 -3.84 18.29 -23.14
C ALA A 519 -4.19 19.64 -23.77
N THR A 520 -3.20 20.32 -24.32
CA THR A 520 -3.40 21.49 -25.17
C THR A 520 -3.41 21.09 -26.64
N GLN A 521 -4.06 21.88 -27.50
CA GLN A 521 -4.05 21.62 -28.93
C GLN A 521 -2.63 21.65 -29.51
N ASP A 522 -1.76 22.54 -29.01
CA ASP A 522 -0.36 22.63 -29.44
C ASP A 522 0.42 21.34 -29.13
N GLU A 523 0.12 20.66 -28.02
CA GLU A 523 0.72 19.36 -27.67
C GLU A 523 0.22 18.27 -28.63
N ILE A 524 -1.08 18.22 -28.89
CA ILE A 524 -1.67 17.23 -29.80
C ILE A 524 -1.13 17.39 -31.22
N ASP A 525 -0.97 18.63 -31.69
CA ASP A 525 -0.52 18.93 -33.06
C ASP A 525 0.93 18.46 -33.34
N VAL A 526 1.76 18.26 -32.31
CA VAL A 526 3.12 17.74 -32.45
C VAL A 526 3.25 16.24 -32.20
N CYS A 527 2.21 15.60 -31.67
CA CYS A 527 2.16 14.16 -31.43
C CYS A 527 1.99 13.38 -32.76
N ASN A 528 2.68 12.26 -32.87
CA ASN A 528 2.46 11.31 -33.97
C ASN A 528 1.30 10.34 -33.66
N ASP A 529 0.96 9.49 -34.63
CA ASP A 529 -0.11 8.48 -34.52
C ASP A 529 0.10 7.50 -33.34
N TYR A 530 1.33 7.23 -32.96
CA TYR A 530 1.65 6.36 -31.82
C TYR A 530 1.26 7.00 -30.48
N MET A 531 1.42 8.31 -30.38
CA MET A 531 1.06 9.07 -29.17
C MET A 531 -0.45 9.26 -29.05
N VAL A 532 -1.09 9.75 -30.12
CA VAL A 532 -2.54 10.06 -30.08
C VAL A 532 -3.43 8.84 -30.30
N GLY A 533 -2.89 7.76 -30.86
CA GLY A 533 -3.63 6.53 -31.17
C GLY A 533 -4.44 6.61 -32.46
N THR A 534 -4.66 5.44 -33.07
CA THR A 534 -5.25 5.32 -34.41
C THR A 534 -6.57 4.57 -34.45
N ASN A 535 -7.22 4.35 -33.30
CA ASN A 535 -8.51 3.67 -33.28
C ASN A 535 -9.52 4.43 -34.15
N PRO A 536 -10.16 3.79 -35.15
CA PRO A 536 -11.10 4.44 -36.06
C PRO A 536 -12.38 4.94 -35.40
N GLU A 537 -12.68 4.55 -34.17
CA GLU A 537 -13.83 5.00 -33.40
C GLU A 537 -13.62 6.37 -32.74
N LYS A 538 -12.40 6.88 -32.73
CA LYS A 538 -12.09 8.23 -32.23
C LYS A 538 -12.76 9.30 -33.09
N TYR A 539 -13.25 10.37 -32.44
CA TYR A 539 -13.84 11.53 -33.15
C TYR A 539 -12.78 12.44 -33.75
N SER A 540 -11.60 12.54 -33.10
CA SER A 540 -10.50 13.43 -33.48
C SER A 540 -9.19 12.95 -32.88
N ALA A 541 -8.06 13.57 -33.25
CA ALA A 541 -6.75 13.22 -32.71
C ALA A 541 -6.66 13.44 -31.19
N ASP A 542 -7.32 14.48 -30.67
CA ASP A 542 -7.35 14.81 -29.24
C ASP A 542 -8.33 13.95 -28.42
N ASP A 543 -9.10 13.06 -29.05
CA ASP A 543 -10.07 12.21 -28.35
C ASP A 543 -9.35 11.09 -27.59
N MET A 544 -9.39 11.11 -26.27
CA MET A 544 -9.07 9.95 -25.43
C MET A 544 -10.28 9.03 -25.43
N LEU A 545 -10.23 8.03 -26.29
CA LEU A 545 -11.26 7.00 -26.33
C LEU A 545 -10.98 5.96 -25.28
N GLU A 546 -11.90 5.78 -24.35
CA GLU A 546 -11.75 4.86 -23.24
C GLU A 546 -12.97 3.96 -23.10
N ARG A 547 -12.78 2.80 -22.51
CA ARG A 547 -13.86 1.94 -22.03
C ARG A 547 -13.99 2.15 -20.52
N LEU A 548 -15.19 2.54 -20.10
CA LEU A 548 -15.57 2.58 -18.69
C LEU A 548 -16.29 1.28 -18.32
N THR A 549 -15.87 0.67 -17.22
CA THR A 549 -16.50 -0.53 -16.66
C THR A 549 -16.76 -0.31 -15.18
N ILE A 550 -18.03 -0.39 -14.75
CA ILE A 550 -18.46 -0.17 -13.37
C ILE A 550 -19.01 -1.48 -12.81
N TYR A 551 -18.45 -1.96 -11.72
CA TYR A 551 -18.87 -3.18 -11.02
C TYR A 551 -19.70 -2.83 -9.80
N SER A 552 -20.90 -3.41 -9.71
CA SER A 552 -21.73 -3.25 -8.53
C SER A 552 -21.11 -3.89 -7.30
N PRO A 553 -21.42 -3.39 -6.08
CA PRO A 553 -21.18 -4.15 -4.87
C PRO A 553 -21.89 -5.51 -4.93
N ALA A 554 -21.32 -6.51 -4.25
CA ALA A 554 -21.92 -7.84 -4.15
C ALA A 554 -23.35 -7.77 -3.56
N GLY A 555 -24.31 -8.38 -4.24
CA GLY A 555 -25.73 -8.31 -3.86
C GLY A 555 -26.36 -6.91 -4.02
N GLY A 556 -25.64 -5.97 -4.60
CA GLY A 556 -26.09 -4.61 -4.89
C GLY A 556 -26.45 -4.39 -6.36
N SER A 557 -26.58 -3.11 -6.76
CA SER A 557 -26.94 -2.74 -8.13
C SER A 557 -26.43 -1.36 -8.52
N ILE A 558 -26.32 -1.13 -9.83
CA ILE A 558 -25.98 0.16 -10.45
C ILE A 558 -27.13 0.59 -11.35
N THR A 559 -27.41 1.89 -11.34
CA THR A 559 -28.40 2.47 -12.27
C THR A 559 -27.89 3.83 -12.75
N TYR A 560 -27.79 4.02 -14.07
CA TYR A 560 -27.47 5.33 -14.63
C TYR A 560 -28.60 6.32 -14.36
N VAL A 561 -28.23 7.53 -13.96
CA VAL A 561 -29.21 8.62 -13.72
C VAL A 561 -29.18 9.59 -14.89
N ASP A 562 -28.00 10.04 -15.29
CA ASP A 562 -27.80 11.01 -16.37
C ASP A 562 -26.36 10.94 -16.89
N HIS A 563 -26.14 11.31 -18.14
CA HIS A 563 -24.80 11.46 -18.74
C HIS A 563 -24.88 12.42 -19.93
N ASN A 564 -23.73 13.00 -20.29
CA ASN A 564 -23.64 13.80 -21.51
C ASN A 564 -23.36 12.93 -22.76
N ASP A 565 -23.32 13.55 -23.93
CA ASP A 565 -23.14 12.88 -25.23
C ASP A 565 -21.74 12.23 -25.39
N ASN A 566 -20.81 12.52 -24.50
CA ASN A 566 -19.45 11.96 -24.48
C ASN A 566 -19.36 10.58 -23.82
N PHE A 567 -20.44 10.08 -23.26
CA PHE A 567 -20.55 8.72 -22.79
C PHE A 567 -21.63 7.97 -23.55
N ILE A 568 -21.25 6.81 -24.09
CA ILE A 568 -22.15 5.91 -24.83
C ILE A 568 -22.29 4.62 -24.04
N PRO A 569 -23.38 4.44 -23.27
CA PRO A 569 -23.57 3.22 -22.49
C PRO A 569 -23.80 2.01 -23.42
N TRP A 570 -23.21 0.89 -23.06
CA TRP A 570 -23.45 -0.41 -23.67
C TRP A 570 -24.47 -1.23 -22.85
N ALA A 571 -24.82 -2.42 -23.35
CA ALA A 571 -25.65 -3.33 -22.58
C ALA A 571 -24.92 -3.80 -21.31
N ASP A 572 -25.64 -3.84 -20.19
CA ASP A 572 -25.12 -4.36 -18.93
C ASP A 572 -24.66 -5.81 -19.08
N GLY A 573 -23.56 -6.14 -18.43
CA GLY A 573 -23.02 -7.48 -18.30
C GLY A 573 -23.12 -8.02 -16.88
N SER A 574 -22.51 -9.17 -16.67
CA SER A 574 -22.30 -9.74 -15.35
C SER A 574 -20.88 -10.32 -15.26
N TYR A 575 -20.34 -10.34 -14.06
CA TYR A 575 -19.09 -11.01 -13.75
C TYR A 575 -19.17 -11.68 -12.39
N LYS A 576 -19.17 -13.02 -12.38
CA LYS A 576 -19.27 -13.82 -11.14
C LYS A 576 -20.40 -13.37 -10.20
N GLY A 577 -21.54 -12.97 -10.77
CA GLY A 577 -22.73 -12.54 -10.04
C GLY A 577 -22.80 -11.06 -9.66
N LEU A 578 -21.81 -10.25 -10.00
CA LEU A 578 -21.88 -8.79 -9.91
C LEU A 578 -22.52 -8.23 -11.18
N GLN A 579 -23.35 -7.21 -11.07
CA GLN A 579 -23.78 -6.42 -12.21
C GLN A 579 -22.59 -5.60 -12.72
N VAL A 580 -22.37 -5.59 -14.03
CA VAL A 580 -21.33 -4.79 -14.66
C VAL A 580 -21.94 -3.88 -15.69
N ALA A 581 -21.87 -2.57 -15.44
CA ALA A 581 -22.28 -1.54 -16.37
C ALA A 581 -21.07 -1.10 -17.18
N THR A 582 -21.19 -1.04 -18.51
CA THR A 582 -20.08 -0.70 -19.41
C THR A 582 -20.47 0.40 -20.37
N GLY A 583 -19.49 1.12 -20.90
CA GLY A 583 -19.72 2.13 -21.93
C GLY A 583 -18.42 2.66 -22.52
N GLN A 584 -18.59 3.35 -23.63
CA GLN A 584 -17.51 4.03 -24.33
C GLN A 584 -17.48 5.49 -23.91
N VAL A 585 -16.30 6.01 -23.62
CA VAL A 585 -16.07 7.40 -23.24
C VAL A 585 -15.27 8.08 -24.34
N HIS A 586 -15.77 9.23 -24.79
CA HIS A 586 -15.05 10.15 -25.64
C HIS A 586 -14.66 11.38 -24.82
N ASN A 587 -13.37 11.63 -24.70
CA ASN A 587 -12.84 12.68 -23.83
C ASN A 587 -11.89 13.60 -24.62
N GLN A 588 -12.48 14.64 -25.21
CA GLN A 588 -11.78 15.63 -26.04
C GLN A 588 -11.41 16.88 -25.21
N ILE A 589 -10.46 17.64 -25.70
CA ILE A 589 -10.10 18.95 -25.11
C ILE A 589 -11.36 19.83 -24.99
N ASP A 590 -11.56 20.44 -23.82
CA ASP A 590 -12.73 21.29 -23.48
C ASP A 590 -14.10 20.57 -23.52
N HIS A 591 -14.14 19.25 -23.74
CA HIS A 591 -15.35 18.45 -23.80
C HIS A 591 -15.28 17.23 -22.87
N PRO A 592 -15.36 17.42 -21.54
CA PRO A 592 -15.28 16.32 -20.58
C PRO A 592 -16.45 15.37 -20.69
N ALA A 593 -16.21 14.09 -20.40
CA ALA A 593 -17.29 13.12 -20.20
C ALA A 593 -17.82 13.22 -18.78
N ILE A 594 -19.15 13.26 -18.63
CA ILE A 594 -19.84 13.37 -17.34
C ILE A 594 -20.84 12.24 -17.24
N ILE A 595 -20.71 11.40 -16.19
CA ILE A 595 -21.55 10.24 -15.95
C ILE A 595 -22.05 10.27 -14.51
N ASN A 596 -23.39 10.36 -14.33
CA ASN A 596 -24.05 10.33 -13.04
C ASN A 596 -24.79 8.99 -12.90
N PHE A 597 -24.61 8.31 -11.79
CA PHE A 597 -25.24 7.02 -11.53
C PHE A 597 -25.52 6.83 -10.04
N THR A 598 -26.37 5.88 -9.70
CA THR A 598 -26.63 5.47 -8.33
C THR A 598 -26.12 4.07 -8.10
N VAL A 599 -25.60 3.84 -6.90
CA VAL A 599 -25.16 2.53 -6.42
C VAL A 599 -25.97 2.16 -5.20
N THR A 600 -26.55 0.98 -5.20
CA THR A 600 -27.27 0.45 -4.04
C THR A 600 -26.53 -0.78 -3.51
N THR A 601 -26.23 -0.79 -2.21
CA THR A 601 -25.57 -1.93 -1.55
C THR A 601 -26.56 -3.05 -1.24
N SER A 602 -26.04 -4.24 -0.94
CA SER A 602 -26.85 -5.32 -0.36
C SER A 602 -27.46 -4.89 0.97
N PRO A 603 -28.66 -5.40 1.32
CA PRO A 603 -29.21 -5.29 2.69
C PRO A 603 -28.31 -5.95 3.76
N GLU A 604 -27.39 -6.84 3.36
CA GLU A 604 -26.43 -7.51 4.25
C GLU A 604 -25.20 -6.66 4.56
N ALA A 605 -25.05 -5.47 3.96
CA ALA A 605 -23.91 -4.59 4.16
C ALA A 605 -23.80 -4.14 5.62
N THR A 606 -22.64 -4.40 6.23
CA THR A 606 -22.32 -4.02 7.61
C THR A 606 -21.25 -2.92 7.69
N GLU A 607 -20.55 -2.69 6.58
CA GLU A 607 -19.56 -1.64 6.40
C GLU A 607 -20.04 -0.59 5.40
N ASP A 608 -19.45 0.59 5.41
CA ASP A 608 -19.70 1.61 4.40
C ASP A 608 -19.14 1.18 3.04
N LEU A 609 -19.73 1.76 1.96
CA LEU A 609 -19.29 1.48 0.61
C LEU A 609 -17.85 1.94 0.40
N MET A 610 -16.97 1.00 0.03
CA MET A 610 -15.66 1.29 -0.50
C MET A 610 -15.74 1.57 -2.00
N VAL A 611 -14.85 2.43 -2.50
CA VAL A 611 -14.73 2.72 -3.94
C VAL A 611 -13.32 2.40 -4.38
N ARG A 612 -13.20 1.53 -5.38
CA ARG A 612 -11.96 1.20 -6.07
C ARG A 612 -12.00 1.78 -7.47
N ILE A 613 -11.07 2.66 -7.78
CA ILE A 613 -10.97 3.33 -9.09
C ILE A 613 -9.61 2.98 -9.70
N THR A 614 -9.54 2.80 -11.02
CA THR A 614 -8.27 2.67 -11.73
C THR A 614 -7.35 3.85 -11.39
N PRO A 615 -6.15 3.62 -10.86
CA PRO A 615 -5.24 4.70 -10.48
C PRO A 615 -4.74 5.44 -11.71
N THR A 616 -4.69 6.77 -11.61
CA THR A 616 -4.15 7.68 -12.63
C THR A 616 -2.85 8.31 -12.15
N VAL A 617 -2.20 9.07 -13.03
CA VAL A 617 -0.97 9.81 -12.71
C VAL A 617 -1.20 11.31 -12.55
N GLN A 618 -2.45 11.75 -12.46
CA GLN A 618 -2.80 13.18 -12.38
C GLN A 618 -2.12 13.93 -11.23
N ASP A 619 -1.90 13.29 -10.09
CA ASP A 619 -1.27 13.90 -8.91
C ASP A 619 0.27 13.93 -8.99
N TYR A 620 0.86 13.36 -10.04
CA TYR A 620 2.30 13.21 -10.24
C TYR A 620 2.82 13.98 -11.49
N ARG A 621 1.97 14.74 -12.14
CA ARG A 621 2.30 15.56 -13.34
C ARG A 621 3.14 16.79 -13.04
#